data_9b18eafe2481015b757ffbf0ce2972b0
#
_entry.id   9b18eafe2481015b757ffbf0ce2972b0
#
_cell.length_a   1.000
_cell.length_b   1.000
_cell.length_c   1.000
_cell.angle_alpha   90.00
_cell.angle_beta   90.00
_cell.angle_gamma   90.00
#
_symmetry.space_group_name_H-M   'P 1'
#
loop_
_entity.id
_entity.type
_entity.pdbx_description
1 polymer ?
#
loop_
_entity_poly.entity_id
_entity_poly.type
_entity_poly.pdbx_seq_one_letter_code
_entity_poly.pdbx_strand_id
1 'polypeptide(L)'
;LIQNPKANTTLQEVQQKAEAYFATRDKGRGSGYKQYKRWEYKMQRLVNADGKIAKNFSKLNWEAARKLNLGSQSVGNRMPVGWTDLGPTSFTVGNQGYSAGLGRVNVIGFHPTDANTFYIGTPAGGLWRTTDGGATWTVMADMLASIGVSGISVDHTTPSTIYILTGDGDAGDTQSIGVLKSTDSGATWAPTGLSWGVTNFNRGYKLLMHPTNSNIMFAATTVGLLKTTDGWNTWSTVQSGNFRDI
;
A
#
# COMPACT_ATOMS: atom_id res chain seq x y z
N LEU A 1 24.86 9.66 4.71
CA LEU A 1 24.83 10.07 3.27
C LEU A 1 23.48 9.80 2.60
N ILE A 2 22.80 8.73 2.95
CA ILE A 2 21.53 8.31 2.31
C ILE A 2 20.31 8.95 2.99
N GLN A 3 20.41 9.39 4.25
CA GLN A 3 19.25 9.80 5.05
C GLN A 3 18.69 11.20 4.73
N ASN A 4 19.43 12.10 4.10
CA ASN A 4 18.95 13.42 3.69
C ASN A 4 19.79 13.99 2.53
N PRO A 5 19.50 13.64 1.27
CA PRO A 5 20.12 14.36 0.17
C PRO A 5 19.67 15.83 0.18
N LYS A 6 20.59 16.76 0.08
CA LYS A 6 20.27 18.19 -0.07
C LYS A 6 19.34 18.39 -1.27
N ALA A 7 18.56 19.46 -1.29
CA ALA A 7 17.47 19.68 -2.24
C ALA A 7 17.84 19.56 -3.73
N ASN A 8 19.12 19.68 -4.09
CA ASN A 8 19.61 19.68 -5.47
C ASN A 8 20.68 18.61 -5.76
N THR A 9 20.78 17.56 -4.92
CA THR A 9 21.79 16.51 -5.12
C THR A 9 21.41 15.62 -6.30
N THR A 10 22.33 15.44 -7.25
CA THR A 10 22.17 14.49 -8.35
C THR A 10 22.49 13.06 -7.92
N LEU A 11 21.96 12.08 -8.63
CA LEU A 11 22.32 10.67 -8.38
C LEU A 11 23.82 10.44 -8.57
N GLN A 12 24.42 11.07 -9.59
CA GLN A 12 25.85 10.95 -9.87
C GLN A 12 26.73 11.46 -8.71
N GLU A 13 26.37 12.59 -8.09
CA GLU A 13 27.10 13.09 -6.91
C GLU A 13 27.03 12.11 -5.72
N VAL A 14 25.89 11.44 -5.51
CA VAL A 14 25.76 10.43 -4.46
C VAL A 14 26.59 9.20 -4.81
N GLN A 15 26.60 8.76 -6.06
CA GLN A 15 27.40 7.64 -6.53
C GLN A 15 28.89 7.89 -6.31
N GLN A 16 29.41 9.03 -6.76
CA GLN A 16 30.82 9.40 -6.58
C GLN A 16 31.22 9.43 -5.09
N LYS A 17 30.39 10.01 -4.24
CA LYS A 17 30.66 10.03 -2.77
C LYS A 17 30.60 8.63 -2.15
N ALA A 18 29.68 7.79 -2.61
CA ALA A 18 29.59 6.42 -2.11
C ALA A 18 30.76 5.56 -2.59
N GLU A 19 31.17 5.69 -3.84
CA GLU A 19 32.35 5.03 -4.38
C GLU A 19 33.62 5.40 -3.60
N ALA A 20 33.84 6.71 -3.39
CA ALA A 20 34.95 7.18 -2.58
C ALA A 20 34.89 6.65 -1.14
N TYR A 21 33.71 6.62 -0.53
CA TYR A 21 33.51 6.10 0.82
C TYR A 21 33.81 4.60 0.92
N PHE A 22 33.37 3.80 -0.03
CA PHE A 22 33.56 2.34 -0.03
C PHE A 22 34.83 1.86 -0.71
N ALA A 23 35.64 2.77 -1.29
CA ALA A 23 36.89 2.39 -1.94
C ALA A 23 37.91 1.75 -0.94
N THR A 24 37.91 2.25 0.29
CA THR A 24 38.88 1.84 1.33
C THR A 24 38.23 1.07 2.49
N ARG A 25 36.96 0.67 2.35
CA ARG A 25 36.20 0.01 3.42
C ARG A 25 35.74 -1.38 3.02
N ASP A 26 35.57 -2.23 4.02
CA ASP A 26 34.95 -3.54 3.82
C ASP A 26 33.51 -3.37 3.27
N LYS A 27 33.16 -4.23 2.30
CA LYS A 27 31.85 -4.27 1.66
C LYS A 27 31.00 -5.45 2.13
N GLY A 28 31.46 -6.16 3.15
CA GLY A 28 30.81 -7.33 3.72
C GLY A 28 29.54 -7.01 4.51
N ARG A 29 29.10 -8.00 5.26
CA ARG A 29 27.87 -7.90 6.08
C ARG A 29 28.03 -6.80 7.14
N GLY A 30 27.03 -5.92 7.24
CA GLY A 30 27.02 -4.80 8.21
C GLY A 30 27.70 -3.51 7.73
N SER A 31 28.43 -3.51 6.62
CA SER A 31 29.14 -2.34 6.10
C SER A 31 28.22 -1.22 5.55
N GLY A 32 26.96 -1.54 5.28
CA GLY A 32 26.04 -0.63 4.60
C GLY A 32 26.13 -0.63 3.06
N TYR A 33 27.14 -1.34 2.49
CA TYR A 33 27.34 -1.37 1.03
C TYR A 33 26.16 -1.99 0.27
N LYS A 34 25.62 -3.11 0.78
CA LYS A 34 24.48 -3.80 0.15
C LYS A 34 23.23 -2.95 0.18
N GLN A 35 22.97 -2.22 1.27
CA GLN A 35 21.86 -1.27 1.42
C GLN A 35 22.02 -0.10 0.44
N TYR A 36 23.25 0.44 0.33
CA TYR A 36 23.54 1.47 -0.65
C TYR A 36 23.26 1.00 -2.08
N LYS A 37 23.71 -0.20 -2.47
CA LYS A 37 23.51 -0.74 -3.83
C LYS A 37 22.04 -0.97 -4.16
N ARG A 38 21.22 -1.41 -3.18
CA ARG A 38 19.76 -1.53 -3.34
C ARG A 38 19.10 -0.16 -3.54
N TRP A 39 19.52 0.81 -2.75
CA TRP A 39 19.04 2.19 -2.87
C TRP A 39 19.44 2.78 -4.23
N GLU A 40 20.69 2.63 -4.66
CA GLU A 40 21.19 3.09 -5.95
C GLU A 40 20.37 2.51 -7.11
N TYR A 41 20.17 1.20 -7.12
CA TYR A 41 19.36 0.51 -8.12
C TYR A 41 17.93 1.05 -8.22
N LYS A 42 17.31 1.33 -7.07
CA LYS A 42 15.99 1.95 -7.01
C LYS A 42 16.02 3.39 -7.56
N MET A 43 17.01 4.18 -7.15
CA MET A 43 17.09 5.60 -7.50
C MET A 43 17.41 5.84 -8.97
N GLN A 44 18.15 4.97 -9.64
CA GLN A 44 18.43 5.05 -11.08
C GLN A 44 17.15 5.16 -11.94
N ARG A 45 16.06 4.60 -11.46
CA ARG A 45 14.75 4.63 -12.15
C ARG A 45 13.91 5.86 -11.80
N LEU A 46 14.36 6.67 -10.85
CA LEU A 46 13.60 7.77 -10.25
C LEU A 46 14.27 9.13 -10.46
N VAL A 47 15.31 9.19 -11.30
CA VAL A 47 15.95 10.44 -11.69
C VAL A 47 15.18 11.12 -12.81
N ASN A 48 15.08 12.44 -12.73
CA ASN A 48 14.55 13.25 -13.81
C ASN A 48 15.61 13.46 -14.92
N ALA A 49 15.25 14.18 -15.99
CA ALA A 49 16.15 14.47 -17.10
C ALA A 49 17.44 15.22 -16.68
N ASP A 50 17.42 15.95 -15.56
CA ASP A 50 18.58 16.67 -15.02
C ASP A 50 19.45 15.80 -14.09
N GLY A 51 19.17 14.49 -14.00
CA GLY A 51 19.88 13.55 -13.11
C GLY A 51 19.59 13.74 -11.62
N LYS A 52 18.59 14.57 -11.27
CA LYS A 52 18.19 14.81 -9.87
C LYS A 52 17.20 13.74 -9.38
N ILE A 53 17.38 13.35 -8.14
CA ILE A 53 16.46 12.41 -7.49
C ILE A 53 15.14 13.13 -7.19
N ALA A 54 14.04 12.62 -7.74
CA ALA A 54 12.71 13.19 -7.54
C ALA A 54 12.26 13.02 -6.08
N LYS A 55 12.23 14.11 -5.32
CA LYS A 55 11.81 14.10 -3.90
C LYS A 55 10.33 13.75 -3.69
N ASN A 56 9.52 13.98 -4.72
CA ASN A 56 8.06 13.83 -4.66
C ASN A 56 7.55 12.72 -5.59
N PHE A 57 8.31 11.65 -5.75
CA PHE A 57 7.98 10.57 -6.68
C PHE A 57 6.57 10.00 -6.43
N SER A 58 6.22 9.75 -5.18
CA SER A 58 4.88 9.28 -4.80
C SER A 58 3.78 10.29 -5.19
N LYS A 59 4.07 11.59 -5.03
CA LYS A 59 3.15 12.66 -5.46
C LYS A 59 2.99 12.70 -6.97
N LEU A 60 4.11 12.61 -7.72
CA LEU A 60 4.10 12.62 -9.19
C LEU A 60 3.34 11.41 -9.74
N ASN A 61 3.55 10.23 -9.17
CA ASN A 61 2.78 9.04 -9.56
C ASN A 61 1.29 9.18 -9.25
N TRP A 62 0.93 9.71 -8.08
CA TRP A 62 -0.44 9.95 -7.72
C TRP A 62 -1.11 10.97 -8.64
N GLU A 63 -0.43 12.08 -8.97
CA GLU A 63 -0.92 13.09 -9.92
C GLU A 63 -1.06 12.51 -11.33
N ALA A 64 -0.11 11.67 -11.76
CA ALA A 64 -0.18 10.98 -13.04
C ALA A 64 -1.36 9.99 -13.09
N ALA A 65 -1.56 9.19 -12.04
CA ALA A 65 -2.69 8.27 -11.93
C ALA A 65 -4.03 9.00 -11.95
N ARG A 66 -4.14 10.14 -11.27
CA ARG A 66 -5.35 11.00 -11.36
C ARG A 66 -5.62 11.53 -12.76
N LYS A 67 -4.59 11.95 -13.49
CA LYS A 67 -4.72 12.45 -14.86
C LYS A 67 -5.18 11.37 -15.84
N LEU A 68 -4.83 10.11 -15.60
CA LEU A 68 -5.26 9.00 -16.44
C LEU A 68 -6.74 8.65 -16.28
N ASN A 69 -7.45 9.31 -15.36
CA ASN A 69 -8.90 9.14 -15.12
C ASN A 69 -9.33 7.65 -15.00
N LEU A 70 -8.53 6.87 -14.30
CA LEU A 70 -8.69 5.42 -14.20
C LEU A 70 -9.87 5.00 -13.31
N GLY A 71 -10.60 5.98 -12.76
CA GLY A 71 -11.63 5.77 -11.72
C GLY A 71 -13.00 5.33 -12.19
N SER A 72 -13.30 5.25 -13.50
CA SER A 72 -14.67 5.00 -13.94
C SER A 72 -14.89 3.78 -14.80
N GLN A 73 -13.97 2.85 -14.82
CA GLN A 73 -14.17 1.65 -15.61
C GLN A 73 -14.29 0.42 -14.71
N SER A 74 -15.31 -0.41 -14.89
CA SER A 74 -15.62 -1.65 -14.17
C SER A 74 -14.43 -2.63 -14.09
N VAL A 75 -14.30 -3.34 -12.99
CA VAL A 75 -13.23 -4.31 -12.70
C VAL A 75 -13.48 -5.63 -13.48
N GLY A 76 -13.70 -5.54 -14.77
CA GLY A 76 -13.79 -6.71 -15.62
C GLY A 76 -12.68 -6.69 -16.64
N ASN A 77 -11.72 -7.59 -16.55
CA ASN A 77 -10.65 -7.81 -17.53
C ASN A 77 -9.85 -6.53 -17.92
N ARG A 78 -9.06 -6.01 -17.01
CA ARG A 78 -8.25 -4.82 -17.29
C ARG A 78 -6.75 -5.02 -17.19
N MET A 79 -6.28 -5.97 -17.90
CA MET A 79 -4.96 -5.83 -18.48
C MET A 79 -5.10 -4.81 -19.62
N PRO A 80 -4.34 -3.71 -19.61
CA PRO A 80 -4.24 -2.87 -20.80
C PRO A 80 -3.92 -3.76 -21.98
N VAL A 81 -4.62 -3.57 -23.10
CA VAL A 81 -4.39 -4.35 -24.31
C VAL A 81 -2.90 -4.38 -24.62
N GLY A 82 -2.30 -5.57 -24.61
CA GLY A 82 -0.87 -5.76 -24.89
C GLY A 82 0.05 -6.01 -23.68
N TRP A 83 -0.48 -6.02 -22.45
CA TRP A 83 0.30 -6.46 -21.28
C TRP A 83 0.07 -7.95 -21.01
N THR A 84 1.17 -8.67 -20.87
CA THR A 84 1.17 -10.09 -20.49
C THR A 84 1.93 -10.21 -19.17
N ASP A 85 1.39 -10.99 -18.23
CA ASP A 85 2.11 -11.32 -17.00
C ASP A 85 3.31 -12.19 -17.35
N LEU A 86 4.51 -11.67 -17.08
CA LEU A 86 5.77 -12.38 -17.30
C LEU A 86 6.20 -13.20 -16.07
N GLY A 87 5.40 -13.20 -15.01
CA GLY A 87 5.71 -13.90 -13.78
C GLY A 87 6.86 -13.28 -12.99
N PRO A 88 7.39 -13.99 -12.00
CA PRO A 88 7.03 -15.35 -11.60
C PRO A 88 5.66 -15.41 -10.91
N THR A 89 4.86 -16.38 -11.29
CA THR A 89 3.55 -16.66 -10.67
C THR A 89 3.65 -17.62 -9.49
N SER A 90 4.81 -18.28 -9.36
CA SER A 90 5.16 -19.10 -8.20
C SER A 90 6.69 -19.18 -8.09
N PHE A 91 7.21 -19.58 -6.93
CA PHE A 91 8.59 -19.99 -6.80
C PHE A 91 8.69 -21.25 -5.93
N THR A 92 9.62 -22.12 -6.27
CA THR A 92 9.93 -23.29 -5.44
C THR A 92 10.75 -22.87 -4.23
N VAL A 93 10.45 -23.47 -3.08
CA VAL A 93 11.20 -23.24 -1.84
C VAL A 93 12.65 -23.62 -2.07
N GLY A 94 13.54 -22.62 -2.06
CA GLY A 94 14.97 -22.87 -1.97
C GLY A 94 15.37 -23.20 -0.52
N ASN A 95 16.63 -23.59 -0.31
CA ASN A 95 17.20 -23.93 1.01
C ASN A 95 17.26 -22.73 2.01
N GLN A 96 16.45 -21.71 1.81
CA GLN A 96 16.47 -20.47 2.59
C GLN A 96 15.47 -20.46 3.75
N GLY A 97 14.69 -21.52 3.97
CA GLY A 97 13.74 -21.64 5.07
C GLY A 97 12.44 -20.82 4.92
N TYR A 98 12.19 -20.24 3.75
CA TYR A 98 10.93 -19.56 3.46
C TYR A 98 9.90 -20.50 2.85
N SER A 99 8.63 -20.32 3.20
CA SER A 99 7.54 -21.03 2.54
C SER A 99 7.37 -20.56 1.09
N ALA A 100 6.85 -21.43 0.23
CA ALA A 100 6.49 -21.06 -1.13
C ALA A 100 5.43 -19.94 -1.10
N GLY A 101 5.61 -18.89 -1.92
CA GLY A 101 4.72 -17.75 -2.00
C GLY A 101 5.44 -16.53 -2.57
N LEU A 102 4.68 -15.62 -3.17
CA LEU A 102 5.23 -14.44 -3.86
C LEU A 102 4.96 -13.13 -3.14
N GLY A 103 4.26 -13.14 -2.02
CA GLY A 103 3.91 -11.90 -1.35
C GLY A 103 3.47 -12.09 0.09
N ARG A 104 3.38 -10.96 0.79
CA ARG A 104 2.88 -10.86 2.16
C ARG A 104 1.40 -10.46 2.14
N VAL A 105 0.59 -11.10 2.97
CA VAL A 105 -0.77 -10.68 3.29
C VAL A 105 -0.72 -9.89 4.60
N ASN A 106 -1.22 -8.66 4.58
CA ASN A 106 -1.29 -7.79 5.77
C ASN A 106 -2.58 -8.00 6.55
N VAL A 107 -3.67 -8.24 5.86
CA VAL A 107 -5.00 -8.31 6.48
C VAL A 107 -5.92 -9.23 5.69
N ILE A 108 -6.84 -9.88 6.42
CA ILE A 108 -7.95 -10.68 5.86
C ILE A 108 -9.25 -10.06 6.36
N GLY A 109 -10.20 -9.83 5.45
CA GLY A 109 -11.56 -9.38 5.75
C GLY A 109 -12.57 -10.41 5.28
N PHE A 110 -13.44 -10.87 6.15
CA PHE A 110 -14.44 -11.87 5.82
C PHE A 110 -15.78 -11.25 5.42
N HIS A 111 -16.46 -11.86 4.47
CA HIS A 111 -17.85 -11.55 4.17
C HIS A 111 -18.74 -12.01 5.35
N PRO A 112 -19.68 -11.18 5.82
CA PRO A 112 -20.38 -11.48 7.08
C PRO A 112 -21.34 -12.70 7.03
N THR A 113 -21.78 -13.09 5.84
CA THR A 113 -22.79 -14.15 5.65
C THR A 113 -22.39 -15.23 4.65
N ASP A 114 -21.30 -15.06 3.91
CA ASP A 114 -20.80 -16.03 2.93
C ASP A 114 -19.37 -16.45 3.28
N ALA A 115 -19.23 -17.67 3.81
CA ALA A 115 -17.95 -18.22 4.23
C ALA A 115 -16.95 -18.46 3.09
N ASN A 116 -17.43 -18.56 1.84
CA ASN A 116 -16.58 -18.73 0.66
C ASN A 116 -16.04 -17.39 0.13
N THR A 117 -16.63 -16.27 0.55
CA THR A 117 -16.21 -14.95 0.14
C THR A 117 -15.39 -14.28 1.23
N PHE A 118 -14.15 -13.94 0.89
CA PHE A 118 -13.29 -13.12 1.74
C PHE A 118 -12.27 -12.33 0.92
N TYR A 119 -11.64 -11.39 1.57
CA TYR A 119 -10.73 -10.43 0.97
C TYR A 119 -9.37 -10.51 1.63
N ILE A 120 -8.30 -10.31 0.87
CA ILE A 120 -6.95 -10.14 1.41
C ILE A 120 -6.38 -8.80 0.94
N GLY A 121 -5.74 -8.11 1.88
CA GLY A 121 -5.00 -6.88 1.63
C GLY A 121 -3.50 -7.14 1.70
N THR A 122 -2.75 -6.60 0.76
CA THR A 122 -1.31 -6.78 0.62
C THR A 122 -0.56 -5.46 0.73
N PRO A 123 0.76 -5.45 1.02
CA PRO A 123 1.54 -4.21 1.18
C PRO A 123 1.60 -3.34 -0.05
N ALA A 124 1.72 -3.96 -1.23
CA ALA A 124 1.90 -3.27 -2.51
C ALA A 124 1.29 -4.03 -3.70
N GLY A 125 0.46 -5.02 -3.44
CA GLY A 125 -0.23 -5.84 -4.43
C GLY A 125 -1.75 -5.66 -4.43
N GLY A 126 -2.27 -4.66 -3.74
CA GLY A 126 -3.68 -4.32 -3.76
C GLY A 126 -4.57 -5.16 -2.84
N LEU A 127 -5.85 -5.06 -3.13
CA LEU A 127 -6.93 -5.85 -2.53
C LEU A 127 -7.33 -6.96 -3.48
N TRP A 128 -7.48 -8.16 -2.95
CA TRP A 128 -7.93 -9.34 -3.68
C TRP A 128 -9.16 -9.93 -3.03
N ARG A 129 -10.04 -10.50 -3.84
CA ARG A 129 -11.26 -11.18 -3.41
C ARG A 129 -11.30 -12.60 -3.94
N THR A 130 -11.71 -13.53 -3.10
CA THR A 130 -12.18 -14.85 -3.49
C THR A 130 -13.69 -14.97 -3.22
N THR A 131 -14.36 -15.82 -3.96
CA THR A 131 -15.78 -16.21 -3.78
C THR A 131 -15.96 -17.72 -3.76
N ASP A 132 -14.85 -18.47 -3.72
CA ASP A 132 -14.81 -19.93 -3.81
C ASP A 132 -13.87 -20.55 -2.75
N GLY A 133 -13.75 -19.88 -1.60
CA GLY A 133 -12.95 -20.38 -0.48
C GLY A 133 -11.44 -20.29 -0.72
N GLY A 134 -10.99 -19.45 -1.65
CA GLY A 134 -9.58 -19.24 -1.95
C GLY A 134 -9.05 -20.03 -3.15
N ALA A 135 -9.91 -20.74 -3.87
CA ALA A 135 -9.50 -21.49 -5.07
C ALA A 135 -9.13 -20.55 -6.20
N THR A 136 -9.88 -19.47 -6.38
CA THR A 136 -9.56 -18.42 -7.36
C THR A 136 -9.60 -17.02 -6.72
N TRP A 137 -8.87 -16.08 -7.32
CA TRP A 137 -8.73 -14.73 -6.80
C TRP A 137 -8.95 -13.68 -7.89
N THR A 138 -9.65 -12.62 -7.54
CA THR A 138 -9.89 -11.46 -8.39
C THR A 138 -9.26 -10.23 -7.74
N VAL A 139 -8.48 -9.47 -8.50
CA VAL A 139 -7.92 -8.21 -8.05
C VAL A 139 -8.99 -7.12 -8.02
N MET A 140 -8.99 -6.29 -6.95
CA MET A 140 -10.05 -5.31 -6.69
C MET A 140 -9.54 -3.86 -6.62
N ALA A 141 -8.23 -3.62 -6.60
CA ALA A 141 -7.70 -2.33 -6.21
C ALA A 141 -6.46 -1.86 -7.00
N ASP A 142 -6.17 -2.46 -8.17
CA ASP A 142 -4.99 -2.11 -8.98
C ASP A 142 -4.98 -0.67 -9.48
N MET A 143 -6.15 -0.05 -9.55
CA MET A 143 -6.33 1.30 -10.07
C MET A 143 -6.29 2.38 -9.00
N LEU A 144 -5.99 2.02 -7.76
CA LEU A 144 -5.91 2.97 -6.66
C LEU A 144 -4.57 3.73 -6.67
N ALA A 145 -4.61 4.98 -6.22
CA ALA A 145 -3.40 5.81 -6.09
C ALA A 145 -2.41 5.28 -5.05
N SER A 146 -2.88 4.49 -4.07
CA SER A 146 -2.08 3.70 -3.14
C SER A 146 -2.67 2.30 -3.09
N ILE A 147 -1.91 1.32 -3.53
CA ILE A 147 -2.36 -0.07 -3.65
C ILE A 147 -2.08 -0.91 -2.41
N GLY A 148 -1.39 -0.38 -1.39
CA GLY A 148 -1.25 -1.07 -0.11
C GLY A 148 -2.56 -1.07 0.67
N VAL A 149 -2.91 -2.19 1.29
CA VAL A 149 -4.09 -2.35 2.13
C VAL A 149 -3.69 -2.96 3.46
N SER A 150 -3.95 -2.23 4.56
CA SER A 150 -3.62 -2.63 5.93
C SER A 150 -4.84 -2.90 6.80
N GLY A 151 -6.03 -2.51 6.36
CA GLY A 151 -7.28 -2.81 7.07
C GLY A 151 -8.43 -3.03 6.10
N ILE A 152 -9.31 -3.97 6.42
CA ILE A 152 -10.52 -4.30 5.64
C ILE A 152 -11.68 -4.44 6.62
N SER A 153 -12.80 -3.78 6.32
CA SER A 153 -14.06 -3.97 7.03
C SER A 153 -15.20 -4.09 6.02
N VAL A 154 -15.89 -5.21 6.05
CA VAL A 154 -17.11 -5.44 5.25
C VAL A 154 -18.32 -5.10 6.13
N ASP A 155 -19.22 -4.28 5.60
CA ASP A 155 -20.43 -3.89 6.33
C ASP A 155 -21.33 -5.13 6.54
N HIS A 156 -21.57 -5.47 7.81
CA HIS A 156 -22.35 -6.65 8.16
C HIS A 156 -23.86 -6.49 7.87
N THR A 157 -24.34 -5.26 7.63
CA THR A 157 -25.73 -4.99 7.27
C THR A 157 -25.92 -4.85 5.76
N THR A 158 -24.89 -4.39 5.07
CA THR A 158 -24.90 -4.19 3.61
C THR A 158 -23.55 -4.65 3.04
N PRO A 159 -23.35 -5.98 2.82
CA PRO A 159 -22.04 -6.54 2.48
C PRO A 159 -21.43 -6.07 1.16
N SER A 160 -22.22 -5.42 0.29
CA SER A 160 -21.68 -4.70 -0.88
C SER A 160 -20.89 -3.44 -0.50
N THR A 161 -21.05 -2.97 0.75
CA THR A 161 -20.28 -1.85 1.29
C THR A 161 -19.02 -2.37 1.98
N ILE A 162 -17.86 -1.91 1.50
CA ILE A 162 -16.55 -2.32 2.00
C ILE A 162 -15.72 -1.07 2.27
N TYR A 163 -15.02 -1.08 3.39
CA TYR A 163 -14.04 -0.06 3.75
C TYR A 163 -12.65 -0.66 3.77
N ILE A 164 -11.68 0.05 3.20
CA ILE A 164 -10.26 -0.32 3.29
C ILE A 164 -9.45 0.84 3.86
N LEU A 165 -8.56 0.52 4.78
CA LEU A 165 -7.50 1.42 5.23
C LEU A 165 -6.28 1.15 4.36
N THR A 166 -5.84 2.17 3.63
CA THR A 166 -4.77 2.05 2.64
C THR A 166 -3.37 2.13 3.27
N GLY A 167 -2.38 1.71 2.51
CA GLY A 167 -0.96 1.77 2.86
C GLY A 167 -0.44 0.46 3.48
N ASP A 168 0.87 0.44 3.76
CA ASP A 168 1.54 -0.66 4.44
C ASP A 168 2.01 -0.20 5.82
N GLY A 169 1.34 -0.69 6.85
CA GLY A 169 1.64 -0.36 8.24
C GLY A 169 2.94 -1.00 8.75
N ASP A 170 3.31 -2.17 8.21
CA ASP A 170 4.44 -2.94 8.73
C ASP A 170 5.79 -2.38 8.25
N ALA A 171 6.06 -2.42 6.96
CA ALA A 171 7.34 -1.97 6.41
C ALA A 171 7.29 -0.57 5.79
N GLY A 172 6.09 -0.04 5.50
CA GLY A 172 5.91 1.27 4.86
C GLY A 172 6.26 1.25 3.38
N ASP A 173 6.03 0.14 2.70
CA ASP A 173 6.25 0.00 1.26
C ASP A 173 5.35 0.93 0.46
N THR A 174 4.12 1.17 0.96
CA THR A 174 3.18 2.14 0.40
C THR A 174 2.64 3.07 1.48
N GLN A 175 2.40 4.34 1.11
CA GLN A 175 1.84 5.33 2.01
C GLN A 175 0.31 5.22 2.05
N SER A 176 -0.29 5.55 3.19
CA SER A 176 -1.74 5.60 3.33
C SER A 176 -2.29 6.89 2.71
N ILE A 177 -3.39 6.76 1.98
CA ILE A 177 -4.23 7.87 1.55
C ILE A 177 -5.52 7.96 2.38
N GLY A 178 -5.57 7.28 3.51
CA GLY A 178 -6.73 7.22 4.40
C GLY A 178 -7.62 6.02 4.14
N VAL A 179 -8.90 6.18 4.46
CA VAL A 179 -9.93 5.16 4.27
C VAL A 179 -10.65 5.38 2.93
N LEU A 180 -10.75 4.32 2.15
CA LEU A 180 -11.58 4.28 0.95
C LEU A 180 -12.83 3.44 1.22
N LYS A 181 -13.93 3.80 0.56
CA LYS A 181 -15.22 3.12 0.62
C LYS A 181 -15.62 2.64 -0.78
N SER A 182 -16.10 1.43 -0.85
CA SER A 182 -16.85 0.87 -1.98
C SER A 182 -18.29 0.61 -1.55
N THR A 183 -19.25 0.75 -2.45
CA THR A 183 -20.66 0.38 -2.26
C THR A 183 -21.15 -0.68 -3.25
N ASP A 184 -20.24 -1.20 -4.06
CA ASP A 184 -20.48 -2.13 -5.16
C ASP A 184 -19.58 -3.38 -5.08
N SER A 185 -19.35 -3.86 -3.86
CA SER A 185 -18.53 -5.05 -3.58
C SER A 185 -17.08 -4.92 -4.05
N GLY A 186 -16.53 -3.70 -4.04
CA GLY A 186 -15.15 -3.40 -4.40
C GLY A 186 -14.91 -3.14 -5.89
N ALA A 187 -15.97 -3.00 -6.71
CA ALA A 187 -15.84 -2.69 -8.13
C ALA A 187 -15.34 -1.24 -8.33
N THR A 188 -15.83 -0.30 -7.53
CA THR A 188 -15.33 1.08 -7.51
C THR A 188 -15.04 1.54 -6.10
N TRP A 189 -14.15 2.54 -5.99
CA TRP A 189 -13.68 3.06 -4.71
C TRP A 189 -13.73 4.58 -4.69
N ALA A 190 -14.23 5.14 -3.59
CA ALA A 190 -14.26 6.58 -3.34
C ALA A 190 -13.51 6.92 -2.04
N PRO A 191 -12.83 8.06 -1.97
CA PRO A 191 -12.27 8.55 -0.72
C PRO A 191 -13.39 8.89 0.28
N THR A 192 -13.10 8.71 1.56
CA THR A 192 -13.95 9.12 2.67
C THR A 192 -13.50 10.45 3.26
N GLY A 193 -14.13 10.90 4.36
CA GLY A 193 -13.66 12.06 5.12
C GLY A 193 -12.28 11.87 5.75
N LEU A 194 -11.85 10.62 6.00
CA LEU A 194 -10.47 10.32 6.40
C LEU A 194 -9.62 10.13 5.14
N SER A 195 -9.10 11.23 4.62
CA SER A 195 -8.29 11.26 3.41
C SER A 195 -6.97 11.98 3.65
N TRP A 196 -5.87 11.41 3.15
CA TRP A 196 -4.52 11.95 3.26
C TRP A 196 -3.84 12.06 1.90
N GLY A 197 -2.91 12.99 1.82
CA GLY A 197 -1.95 13.00 0.71
C GLY A 197 -0.83 11.99 0.95
N VAL A 198 -0.33 11.35 -0.11
CA VAL A 198 0.82 10.44 -0.03
C VAL A 198 2.08 11.10 0.56
N THR A 199 2.18 12.42 0.50
CA THR A 199 3.29 13.20 1.05
C THR A 199 3.21 13.42 2.56
N ASN A 200 2.10 13.05 3.21
CA ASN A 200 1.97 13.10 4.66
C ASN A 200 2.74 11.97 5.35
N PHE A 201 3.14 10.93 4.60
CA PHE A 201 3.83 9.75 5.10
C PHE A 201 3.08 9.02 6.20
N ASN A 202 1.74 9.15 6.23
CA ASN A 202 0.91 8.46 7.19
C ASN A 202 0.82 6.98 6.85
N ARG A 203 0.63 6.16 7.90
CA ARG A 203 0.41 4.71 7.78
C ARG A 203 -0.88 4.33 8.49
N GLY A 204 -1.62 3.43 7.88
CA GLY A 204 -2.69 2.71 8.52
C GLY A 204 -2.19 1.35 8.98
N TYR A 205 -2.68 0.86 10.11
CA TYR A 205 -2.29 -0.44 10.65
C TYR A 205 -3.48 -1.38 10.76
N LYS A 206 -4.61 -0.90 11.27
CA LYS A 206 -5.81 -1.72 11.47
C LYS A 206 -7.08 -0.90 11.32
N LEU A 207 -8.09 -1.51 10.75
CA LEU A 207 -9.45 -0.98 10.65
C LEU A 207 -10.40 -1.96 11.34
N LEU A 208 -11.20 -1.47 12.28
CA LEU A 208 -12.14 -2.27 13.03
C LEU A 208 -13.53 -1.64 12.96
N MET A 209 -14.53 -2.42 12.56
CA MET A 209 -15.93 -2.05 12.55
C MET A 209 -16.61 -2.57 13.82
N HIS A 210 -17.51 -1.78 14.39
CA HIS A 210 -18.32 -2.19 15.54
C HIS A 210 -19.23 -3.35 15.16
N PRO A 211 -19.36 -4.38 16.01
CA PRO A 211 -20.00 -5.64 15.63
C PRO A 211 -21.52 -5.55 15.35
N THR A 212 -22.18 -4.49 15.81
CA THR A 212 -23.63 -4.30 15.65
C THR A 212 -24.03 -2.95 15.05
N ASN A 213 -23.06 -2.07 14.77
CA ASN A 213 -23.33 -0.78 14.14
C ASN A 213 -22.22 -0.44 13.14
N SER A 214 -22.49 -0.70 11.86
CA SER A 214 -21.51 -0.50 10.77
C SER A 214 -21.07 0.95 10.56
N ASN A 215 -21.77 1.93 11.11
CA ASN A 215 -21.37 3.33 11.06
C ASN A 215 -20.24 3.68 12.04
N ILE A 216 -20.05 2.83 13.09
CA ILE A 216 -19.00 3.04 14.08
C ILE A 216 -17.78 2.20 13.70
N MET A 217 -16.67 2.87 13.48
CA MET A 217 -15.40 2.22 13.18
C MET A 217 -14.23 2.93 13.86
N PHE A 218 -13.14 2.19 14.01
CA PHE A 218 -11.87 2.68 14.52
C PHE A 218 -10.76 2.39 13.52
N ALA A 219 -9.78 3.29 13.45
CA ALA A 219 -8.57 3.09 12.67
C ALA A 219 -7.34 3.35 13.53
N ALA A 220 -6.46 2.35 13.65
CA ALA A 220 -5.13 2.49 14.21
C ALA A 220 -4.18 3.02 13.16
N THR A 221 -3.50 4.14 13.46
CA THR A 221 -2.68 4.87 12.50
C THR A 221 -1.44 5.48 13.13
N THR A 222 -0.52 6.00 12.32
CA THR A 222 0.65 6.76 12.80
C THR A 222 0.28 8.08 13.48
N VAL A 223 -0.89 8.64 13.20
CA VAL A 223 -1.31 9.94 13.75
C VAL A 223 -2.22 9.81 14.97
N GLY A 224 -2.76 8.62 15.22
CA GLY A 224 -3.64 8.38 16.36
C GLY A 224 -4.52 7.16 16.19
N LEU A 225 -5.28 6.88 17.25
CA LEU A 225 -6.48 6.08 17.23
C LEU A 225 -7.63 6.99 16.80
N LEU A 226 -8.15 6.74 15.62
CA LEU A 226 -9.21 7.53 15.00
C LEU A 226 -10.55 6.79 15.10
N LYS A 227 -11.65 7.54 15.22
CA LYS A 227 -13.00 6.98 15.33
C LYS A 227 -13.95 7.75 14.41
N THR A 228 -14.83 7.01 13.75
CA THR A 228 -16.03 7.52 13.10
C THR A 228 -17.30 6.99 13.77
N THR A 229 -18.42 7.69 13.59
CA THR A 229 -19.76 7.26 13.96
C THR A 229 -20.77 7.41 12.81
N ASP A 230 -20.27 7.71 11.61
CA ASP A 230 -21.08 7.98 10.42
C ASP A 230 -20.49 7.38 9.13
N GLY A 231 -19.75 6.24 9.27
CA GLY A 231 -19.18 5.52 8.13
C GLY A 231 -18.05 6.29 7.44
N TRP A 232 -17.24 6.99 8.20
CA TRP A 232 -16.09 7.79 7.77
C TRP A 232 -16.46 9.04 6.94
N ASN A 233 -17.71 9.53 6.99
CA ASN A 233 -18.01 10.87 6.47
C ASN A 233 -17.30 11.93 7.32
N THR A 234 -17.34 11.75 8.65
CA THR A 234 -16.54 12.51 9.61
C THR A 234 -15.79 11.59 10.56
N TRP A 235 -14.77 12.11 11.22
CA TRP A 235 -13.98 11.36 12.18
C TRP A 235 -13.40 12.27 13.26
N SER A 236 -12.99 11.66 14.37
CA SER A 236 -12.32 12.32 15.49
C SER A 236 -11.12 11.49 15.96
N THR A 237 -10.14 12.16 16.55
CA THR A 237 -9.03 11.50 17.23
C THR A 237 -9.44 11.14 18.65
N VAL A 238 -9.47 9.84 18.96
CA VAL A 238 -9.70 9.33 20.31
C VAL A 238 -8.46 9.54 21.17
N GLN A 239 -7.31 9.19 20.61
CA GLN A 239 -6.02 9.32 21.25
C GLN A 239 -4.95 9.59 20.20
N SER A 240 -4.14 10.64 20.41
CA SER A 240 -3.00 10.95 19.55
C SER A 240 -1.84 10.00 19.81
N GLY A 241 -1.05 9.70 18.78
CA GLY A 241 0.12 8.83 18.87
C GLY A 241 0.18 7.79 17.77
N ASN A 242 1.13 6.89 17.83
CA ASN A 242 1.31 5.81 16.88
C ASN A 242 0.66 4.53 17.45
N PHE A 243 -0.51 4.17 16.92
CA PHE A 243 -1.26 2.97 17.30
C PHE A 243 -1.14 1.93 16.20
N ARG A 244 -0.55 0.78 16.54
CA ARG A 244 -0.33 -0.32 15.59
C ARG A 244 -1.43 -1.37 15.62
N ASP A 245 -2.20 -1.43 16.71
CA ASP A 245 -3.30 -2.38 16.89
C ASP A 245 -4.41 -1.79 17.77
N ILE A 246 -5.62 -2.38 17.73
CA ILE A 246 -6.82 -2.09 18.51
C ILE A 246 -7.67 -3.35 18.69
#